data_1983265fef2d57838fe5dc21aa5010e5
#
_entry.id   1983265fef2d57838fe5dc21aa5010e5
#
_cell.length_a   1.000
_cell.length_b   1.000
_cell.length_c   1.000
_cell.angle_alpha   90.00
_cell.angle_beta   90.00
_cell.angle_gamma   90.00
#
_symmetry.space_group_name_H-M   'P 1'
#
loop_
_entity.id
_entity.type
_entity.pdbx_description
1 polymer ?
#
loop_
_entity_poly.entity_id
_entity_poly.type
_entity_poly.pdbx_seq_one_letter_code
_entity_poly.pdbx_strand_id
1 'polypeptide(L)'
;MEFNEYNESVKNWTNGILDNYRKDAELTIRYCHELIDYGEKTADSKILGFGYYHLAMTLYCLNDYDNIFDIVVRAIDHLEKAQS
;
A
#
# COMPACT_ATOMS: atom_id res chain seq x y z
N MET A 1 9.28 1.03 7.17
CA MET A 1 8.07 1.60 7.82
C MET A 1 7.41 0.52 8.67
N GLU A 2 7.17 0.81 9.93
CA GLU A 2 6.67 -0.18 10.87
C GLU A 2 5.23 0.10 11.29
N PHE A 3 4.46 -0.94 11.55
CA PHE A 3 3.06 -0.87 11.93
C PHE A 3 2.76 -1.61 13.23
N ASN A 4 3.75 -1.67 14.13
CA ASN A 4 3.66 -2.44 15.37
C ASN A 4 2.56 -1.94 16.32
N GLU A 5 2.23 -0.66 16.27
CA GLU A 5 1.23 -0.06 17.14
C GLU A 5 -0.18 -0.06 16.55
N TYR A 6 -0.33 -0.58 15.32
CA TYR A 6 -1.62 -0.65 14.65
C TYR A 6 -2.36 -1.92 15.08
N ASN A 7 -3.65 -1.99 14.73
CA ASN A 7 -4.46 -3.15 15.05
C ASN A 7 -4.04 -4.38 14.22
N GLU A 8 -4.59 -5.54 14.58
CA GLU A 8 -4.22 -6.80 13.92
C GLU A 8 -4.55 -6.82 12.43
N SER A 9 -5.67 -6.18 12.03
CA SER A 9 -6.02 -6.14 10.61
C SER A 9 -4.96 -5.44 9.79
N VAL A 10 -4.52 -4.26 10.24
CA VAL A 10 -3.46 -3.50 9.56
C VAL A 10 -2.17 -4.31 9.51
N LYS A 11 -1.79 -4.93 10.63
CA LYS A 11 -0.57 -5.74 10.67
C LYS A 11 -0.66 -6.94 9.73
N ASN A 12 -1.81 -7.58 9.65
CA ASN A 12 -2.00 -8.72 8.74
C ASN A 12 -1.88 -8.29 7.28
N TRP A 13 -2.47 -7.15 6.90
CA TRP A 13 -2.37 -6.67 5.53
C TRP A 13 -0.95 -6.25 5.18
N THR A 14 -0.27 -5.50 6.05
CA THR A 14 1.10 -5.06 5.78
C THR A 14 2.07 -6.24 5.73
N ASN A 15 1.93 -7.20 6.65
CA ASN A 15 2.75 -8.42 6.62
C ASN A 15 2.45 -9.26 5.38
N GLY A 16 1.17 -9.36 4.99
CA GLY A 16 0.78 -10.07 3.78
C GLY A 16 1.40 -9.47 2.53
N ILE A 17 1.44 -8.15 2.43
CA ILE A 17 2.10 -7.45 1.33
C ILE A 17 3.60 -7.78 1.30
N LEU A 18 4.27 -7.65 2.43
CA LEU A 18 5.72 -7.89 2.50
C LEU A 18 6.08 -9.34 2.21
N ASP A 19 5.22 -10.28 2.62
CA ASP A 19 5.47 -11.70 2.39
C ASP A 19 5.20 -12.12 0.93
N ASN A 20 4.35 -11.40 0.21
CA ASN A 20 3.84 -11.86 -1.09
C ASN A 20 4.24 -11.00 -2.29
N TYR A 21 4.79 -9.79 -2.08
CA TYR A 21 4.99 -8.85 -3.19
C TYR A 21 5.91 -9.39 -4.29
N ARG A 22 6.74 -10.40 -4.00
CA ARG A 22 7.63 -11.02 -4.99
C ARG A 22 7.13 -12.35 -5.53
N LYS A 23 6.08 -12.91 -4.95
CA LYS A 23 5.67 -14.28 -5.30
C LYS A 23 4.20 -14.43 -5.63
N ASP A 24 3.35 -13.51 -5.23
CA ASP A 24 1.92 -13.58 -5.49
C ASP A 24 1.37 -12.17 -5.68
N ALA A 25 1.39 -11.71 -6.93
CA ALA A 25 0.98 -10.34 -7.27
C ALA A 25 -0.52 -10.11 -7.03
N GLU A 26 -1.36 -11.09 -7.36
CA GLU A 26 -2.81 -10.94 -7.15
C GLU A 26 -3.16 -10.77 -5.67
N LEU A 27 -2.55 -11.59 -4.84
CA LEU A 27 -2.77 -11.51 -3.40
C LEU A 27 -2.24 -10.20 -2.84
N THR A 28 -1.06 -9.77 -3.30
CA THR A 28 -0.48 -8.49 -2.89
C THR A 28 -1.41 -7.33 -3.24
N ILE A 29 -1.95 -7.30 -4.44
CA ILE A 29 -2.88 -6.25 -4.88
C ILE A 29 -4.11 -6.23 -3.99
N ARG A 30 -4.65 -7.40 -3.65
CA ARG A 30 -5.83 -7.49 -2.79
C ARG A 30 -5.54 -6.92 -1.39
N TYR A 31 -4.41 -7.27 -0.80
CA TYR A 31 -4.00 -6.69 0.49
C TYR A 31 -3.81 -5.18 0.40
N CYS A 32 -3.23 -4.70 -0.71
CA CYS A 32 -3.06 -3.25 -0.91
C CYS A 32 -4.41 -2.53 -0.94
N HIS A 33 -5.40 -3.08 -1.64
CA HIS A 33 -6.73 -2.47 -1.70
C HIS A 33 -7.42 -2.46 -0.34
N GLU A 34 -7.31 -3.54 0.42
CA GLU A 34 -7.88 -3.59 1.77
C GLU A 34 -7.24 -2.55 2.67
N LEU A 35 -5.92 -2.46 2.61
CA LEU A 35 -5.17 -1.50 3.40
C LEU A 35 -5.51 -0.06 3.02
N ILE A 36 -5.59 0.23 1.71
CA ILE A 36 -5.93 1.56 1.21
C ILE A 36 -7.35 1.94 1.65
N ASP A 37 -8.32 1.04 1.54
CA ASP A 37 -9.68 1.30 2.00
C ASP A 37 -9.71 1.69 3.48
N TYR A 38 -8.97 0.96 4.29
CA TYR A 38 -8.87 1.27 5.72
C TYR A 38 -8.21 2.63 5.95
N GLY A 39 -7.13 2.90 5.21
CA GLY A 39 -6.43 4.19 5.32
C GLY A 39 -7.29 5.37 4.91
N GLU A 40 -8.14 5.21 3.88
CA GLU A 40 -9.09 6.26 3.47
C GLU A 40 -10.11 6.51 4.57
N LYS A 41 -10.65 5.45 5.17
CA LYS A 41 -11.66 5.57 6.22
C LYS A 41 -11.13 6.22 7.49
N THR A 42 -9.86 5.99 7.78
CA THR A 42 -9.21 6.52 9.00
C THR A 42 -8.39 7.77 8.74
N ALA A 43 -8.29 8.21 7.49
CA ALA A 43 -7.47 9.34 7.06
C ALA A 43 -6.02 9.21 7.53
N ASP A 44 -5.45 8.03 7.39
CA ASP A 44 -4.10 7.72 7.89
C ASP A 44 -3.09 7.71 6.73
N SER A 45 -2.29 8.77 6.65
CA SER A 45 -1.33 8.94 5.55
C SER A 45 -0.22 7.89 5.54
N LYS A 46 0.18 7.37 6.71
CA LYS A 46 1.19 6.32 6.77
C LYS A 46 0.68 5.04 6.12
N ILE A 47 -0.54 4.66 6.43
CA ILE A 47 -1.19 3.49 5.82
C ILE A 47 -1.36 3.70 4.31
N LEU A 48 -1.89 4.87 3.92
CA LEU A 48 -2.13 5.17 2.51
C LEU A 48 -0.84 5.21 1.70
N GLY A 49 0.21 5.82 2.25
CA GLY A 49 1.51 5.86 1.59
C GLY A 49 2.07 4.47 1.35
N PHE A 50 2.03 3.61 2.36
CA PHE A 50 2.50 2.23 2.25
C PHE A 50 1.67 1.44 1.23
N GLY A 51 0.34 1.55 1.31
CA GLY A 51 -0.56 0.82 0.42
C GLY A 51 -0.41 1.22 -1.04
N TYR A 52 -0.42 2.52 -1.32
CA TYR A 52 -0.25 3.02 -2.69
C TYR A 52 1.14 2.71 -3.24
N TYR A 53 2.18 2.82 -2.41
CA TYR A 53 3.55 2.52 -2.85
C TYR A 53 3.66 1.07 -3.32
N HIS A 54 3.19 0.12 -2.50
CA HIS A 54 3.30 -1.29 -2.86
C HIS A 54 2.37 -1.67 -4.00
N LEU A 55 1.21 -1.02 -4.12
CA LEU A 55 0.33 -1.21 -5.28
C LEU A 55 1.03 -0.78 -6.55
N ALA A 56 1.65 0.42 -6.56
CA ALA A 56 2.38 0.92 -7.71
C ALA A 56 3.53 -0.02 -8.10
N MET A 57 4.30 -0.47 -7.13
CA MET A 57 5.42 -1.38 -7.38
C MET A 57 4.95 -2.69 -7.99
N THR A 58 3.85 -3.23 -7.48
CA THR A 58 3.31 -4.50 -7.97
C THR A 58 2.79 -4.36 -9.39
N LEU A 59 2.05 -3.29 -9.68
CA LEU A 59 1.56 -3.01 -11.03
C LEU A 59 2.71 -2.80 -12.01
N TYR A 60 3.76 -2.11 -11.58
CA TYR A 60 4.95 -1.92 -12.42
C TYR A 60 5.57 -3.27 -12.79
N CYS A 61 5.71 -4.17 -11.83
CA CYS A 61 6.26 -5.50 -12.08
C CYS A 61 5.38 -6.35 -13.01
N LEU A 62 4.08 -6.08 -13.04
CA LEU A 62 3.14 -6.76 -13.95
C LEU A 62 3.05 -6.07 -15.32
N ASN A 63 3.81 -5.00 -15.56
CA ASN A 63 3.75 -4.18 -16.77
C ASN A 63 2.36 -3.56 -16.99
N ASP A 64 1.63 -3.33 -15.92
CA ASP A 64 0.31 -2.68 -15.96
C ASP A 64 0.51 -1.20 -15.63
N TYR A 65 0.71 -0.39 -16.68
CA TYR A 65 1.10 1.01 -16.53
C TYR A 65 -0.06 2.02 -16.66
N ASP A 66 -1.27 1.54 -16.94
CA ASP A 66 -2.39 2.42 -17.29
C ASP A 66 -2.71 3.45 -16.21
N ASN A 67 -2.70 3.04 -14.95
CA ASN A 67 -3.05 3.90 -13.83
C ASN A 67 -1.88 4.14 -12.86
N ILE A 68 -0.69 3.69 -13.22
CA ILE A 68 0.44 3.69 -12.30
C ILE A 68 0.87 5.10 -11.91
N PHE A 69 0.77 6.06 -12.84
CA PHE A 69 1.18 7.43 -12.57
C PHE A 69 0.35 8.05 -11.43
N ASP A 70 -0.97 7.91 -11.50
CA ASP A 70 -1.87 8.40 -10.45
C ASP A 70 -1.55 7.77 -9.10
N ILE A 71 -1.30 6.46 -9.11
CA ILE A 71 -1.01 5.72 -7.88
C ILE A 71 0.32 6.17 -7.28
N VAL A 72 1.34 6.37 -8.13
CA VAL A 72 2.64 6.86 -7.67
C VAL A 72 2.52 8.24 -7.05
N VAL A 73 1.77 9.15 -7.69
CA VAL A 73 1.56 10.50 -7.16
C VAL A 73 0.88 10.44 -5.79
N ARG A 74 -0.14 9.60 -5.63
CA ARG A 74 -0.81 9.42 -4.35
C ARG A 74 0.12 8.86 -3.29
N ALA A 75 0.96 7.88 -3.67
CA ALA A 75 1.94 7.31 -2.75
C ALA A 75 2.90 8.39 -2.23
N ILE A 76 3.45 9.19 -3.13
CA ILE A 76 4.39 10.26 -2.76
C ILE A 76 3.72 11.26 -1.84
N ASP A 77 2.51 11.72 -2.18
CA ASP A 77 1.78 12.69 -1.39
C ASP A 77 1.57 12.22 0.05
N HIS A 78 1.11 10.98 0.21
CA HIS A 78 0.85 10.43 1.55
C HIS A 78 2.14 10.14 2.32
N LEU A 79 3.19 9.68 1.63
CA LEU A 79 4.47 9.44 2.27
C LEU A 79 5.07 10.75 2.80
N GLU A 80 4.96 11.83 2.04
CA GLU A 80 5.40 13.14 2.50
C GLU A 80 4.61 13.61 3.71
N LYS A 81 3.29 13.45 3.70
CA LYS A 81 2.44 13.82 4.83
C LYS A 81 2.78 13.01 6.07
N ALA A 82 3.09 11.73 5.91
CA ALA A 82 3.42 10.86 7.04
C ALA A 82 4.75 11.22 7.70
N GLN A 83 5.63 11.92 7.00
CA GLN A 83 6.94 12.34 7.51
C GLN A 83 6.92 13.72 8.15
N SER A 84 5.81 14.44 8.04
CA SER A 84 5.71 15.82 8.53
C SER A 84 5.50 15.92 10.05
#